data_733c283d966cbe14aad3a6759ab6214d
#
_entry.id   733c283d966cbe14aad3a6759ab6214d
#
_cell.length_a   1.000
_cell.length_b   1.000
_cell.length_c   1.000
_cell.angle_alpha   90.00
_cell.angle_beta   90.00
_cell.angle_gamma   90.00
#
_symmetry.space_group_name_H-M   'P 1'
#
loop_
_entity.id
_entity.type
_entity.pdbx_description
1 polymer ?
#
loop_
_entity_poly.entity_id
_entity_poly.type
_entity_poly.pdbx_seq_one_letter_code
_entity_poly.pdbx_strand_id
1 'polypeptide(L)' 'MNQGLRIEILLEEVVKKRASDLHIQVGLPPMLRIDGALTPAAGTQPLDEPAVEQLVFQI' A
#
# COMPACT_ATOMS: atom_id res chain seq x y z
N MET A 1 -6.03 -12.32 -0.94
CA MET A 1 -6.33 -11.74 -2.24
C MET A 1 -6.37 -10.24 -2.13
N ASN A 2 -5.89 -9.57 -3.18
CA ASN A 2 -5.85 -8.10 -3.16
C ASN A 2 -7.14 -7.46 -3.64
N GLN A 3 -8.12 -8.26 -4.02
CA GLN A 3 -9.44 -7.75 -4.37
C GLN A 3 -10.05 -7.12 -3.13
N GLY A 4 -10.58 -5.95 -3.27
CA GLY A 4 -11.17 -5.22 -2.16
C GLY A 4 -10.19 -4.38 -1.37
N LEU A 5 -8.90 -4.40 -1.71
CA LEU A 5 -7.95 -3.51 -1.08
C LEU A 5 -8.29 -2.08 -1.47
N ARG A 6 -8.41 -1.21 -0.49
CA ARG A 6 -8.84 0.16 -0.73
C ARG A 6 -7.74 1.13 -0.36
N ILE A 7 -7.59 2.15 -1.20
CA ILE A 7 -6.56 3.17 -0.98
C ILE A 7 -6.76 3.89 0.35
N GLU A 8 -8.01 4.08 0.77
CA GLU A 8 -8.30 4.75 2.04
C GLU A 8 -7.68 4.03 3.23
N ILE A 9 -7.70 2.69 3.19
CA ILE A 9 -7.13 1.89 4.27
C ILE A 9 -5.62 2.08 4.32
N LEU A 10 -4.98 2.14 3.16
CA LEU A 10 -3.54 2.37 3.09
C LEU A 10 -3.18 3.77 3.54
N LEU A 11 -3.98 4.76 3.18
CA LEU A 11 -3.75 6.13 3.62
C LEU A 11 -3.94 6.29 5.12
N GLU A 12 -4.89 5.55 5.70
CA GLU A 12 -5.05 5.53 7.16
C GLU A 12 -3.80 4.98 7.83
N GLU A 13 -3.21 3.94 7.26
CA GLU A 13 -1.98 3.37 7.80
C GLU A 13 -0.82 4.36 7.71
N VAL A 14 -0.75 5.11 6.61
CA VAL A 14 0.27 6.15 6.45
C VAL A 14 0.19 7.16 7.61
N VAL A 15 -1.02 7.63 7.91
CA VAL A 15 -1.23 8.60 8.98
C VAL A 15 -0.95 7.98 10.35
N LYS A 16 -1.48 6.80 10.57
CA LYS A 16 -1.39 6.11 11.86
C LYS A 16 0.06 5.80 12.22
N LYS A 17 0.85 5.38 11.25
CA LYS A 17 2.24 4.98 11.47
C LYS A 17 3.24 6.08 11.17
N ARG A 18 2.74 7.26 10.81
CA ARG A 18 3.57 8.43 10.47
C ARG A 18 4.56 8.11 9.37
N ALA A 19 4.08 7.40 8.36
CA ALA A 19 4.91 7.12 7.20
C ALA A 19 5.08 8.38 6.36
N SER A 20 6.23 8.54 5.75
CA SER A 20 6.49 9.69 4.89
C SER A 20 5.92 9.50 3.49
N ASP A 21 5.77 8.25 3.04
CA ASP A 21 5.22 7.97 1.72
C ASP A 21 4.72 6.54 1.66
N LEU A 22 3.93 6.27 0.64
CA LEU A 22 3.35 4.97 0.35
C LEU A 22 3.84 4.55 -1.04
N HIS A 23 4.40 3.34 -1.12
CA HIS A 23 4.89 2.78 -2.38
C HIS A 23 3.95 1.69 -2.87
N ILE A 24 3.51 1.81 -4.10
CA ILE A 24 2.65 0.83 -4.77
C ILE A 24 3.40 0.33 -6.00
N GLN A 25 3.68 -0.97 -6.03
CA GLN A 25 4.47 -1.56 -7.10
C GLN A 25 4.06 -3.00 -7.32
N VAL A 26 3.99 -3.42 -8.58
CA VAL A 26 3.69 -4.82 -8.92
C VAL A 26 4.78 -5.72 -8.34
N GLY A 27 4.36 -6.82 -7.73
CA GLY A 27 5.28 -7.82 -7.17
C GLY A 27 5.62 -7.59 -5.71
N LEU A 28 5.19 -6.48 -5.14
CA LEU A 28 5.42 -6.17 -3.73
C LEU A 28 4.10 -5.86 -3.05
N PRO A 29 3.99 -6.11 -1.73
CA PRO A 29 2.84 -5.56 -1.00
C PRO A 29 2.95 -4.04 -0.97
N PRO A 30 1.86 -3.35 -0.63
CA PRO A 30 1.96 -1.90 -0.37
C PRO A 30 3.02 -1.66 0.69
N MET A 31 3.93 -0.74 0.45
CA MET A 31 5.04 -0.48 1.36
C MET A 31 4.93 0.92 1.91
N LEU A 32 5.17 1.05 3.20
CA LEU A 32 5.19 2.34 3.89
C LEU A 32 6.62 2.69 4.24
N ARG A 33 7.02 3.93 4.00
CA ARG A 33 8.34 4.39 4.46
C ARG A 33 8.17 4.99 5.85
N ILE A 34 8.72 4.30 6.84
CA ILE A 34 8.64 4.71 8.24
C ILE A 34 10.06 4.89 8.75
N ASP A 35 10.39 6.10 9.20
CA ASP A 35 11.73 6.44 9.68
C ASP A 35 12.81 6.05 8.68
N GLY A 36 12.54 6.27 7.39
CA GLY A 36 13.48 6.01 6.31
C GLY A 36 13.52 4.57 5.81
N ALA A 37 12.81 3.65 6.46
CA ALA A 37 12.80 2.24 6.06
C ALA A 37 11.48 1.85 5.43
N LEU A 38 11.53 1.08 4.36
CA LEU A 38 10.31 0.55 3.74
C LEU A 38 9.82 -0.67 4.51
N THR A 39 8.54 -0.65 4.88
CA THR A 39 7.90 -1.68 5.69
C THR A 39 6.60 -2.08 5.02
N PRO A 40 6.32 -3.39 4.87
CA PRO A 40 5.04 -3.81 4.29
C PRO A 40 3.86 -3.38 5.16
N ALA A 41 2.78 -2.97 4.53
CA ALA A 41 1.55 -2.68 5.25
C ALA A 41 1.02 -3.98 5.85
N ALA A 42 0.53 -3.93 7.08
CA ALA A 42 0.08 -5.10 7.81
C ALA A 42 -1.10 -5.77 7.08
N GLY A 43 -1.07 -7.09 7.01
CA GLY A 43 -2.18 -7.86 6.45
C GLY A 43 -2.29 -7.81 4.94
N THR A 44 -1.27 -7.32 4.25
CA THR A 44 -1.29 -7.21 2.80
C THR A 44 -0.43 -8.28 2.13
N GLN A 45 -0.64 -8.47 0.84
CA GLN A 45 0.08 -9.44 0.01
C GLN A 45 0.72 -8.72 -1.17
N PRO A 46 1.70 -9.37 -1.82
CA PRO A 46 2.26 -8.78 -3.04
C PRO A 46 1.17 -8.44 -4.04
N LEU A 47 1.27 -7.27 -4.64
CA LEU A 47 0.28 -6.76 -5.57
C LEU A 47 0.54 -7.30 -6.98
N ASP A 48 -0.52 -7.70 -7.67
CA ASP A 48 -0.42 -8.00 -9.08
C ASP A 48 -0.79 -6.74 -9.88
N GLU A 49 -0.66 -6.84 -11.19
CA GLU A 49 -0.91 -5.69 -12.06
C GLU A 49 -2.33 -5.16 -11.92
N PRO A 50 -3.38 -6.02 -11.95
CA PRO A 50 -4.75 -5.51 -11.75
C PRO A 50 -4.96 -4.81 -10.42
N ALA A 51 -4.30 -5.31 -9.35
CA ALA A 51 -4.44 -4.68 -8.04
C ALA A 51 -3.82 -3.29 -8.02
N VAL A 52 -2.66 -3.12 -8.66
CA VAL A 52 -2.02 -1.81 -8.76
C VAL A 52 -2.91 -0.85 -9.55
N GLU A 53 -3.47 -1.30 -10.67
CA GLU A 53 -4.38 -0.47 -11.45
C GLU A 53 -5.58 -0.03 -10.63
N GLN A 54 -6.16 -0.96 -9.87
CA GLN A 54 -7.31 -0.66 -9.02
C GLN A 54 -6.99 0.45 -8.02
N LEU A 55 -5.83 0.37 -7.39
CA LEU A 55 -5.42 1.38 -6.42
C LEU A 55 -5.21 2.73 -7.08
N VAL A 56 -4.58 2.75 -8.24
CA VAL A 56 -4.33 4.00 -8.97
C VAL A 56 -5.66 4.67 -9.36
N PHE A 57 -6.63 3.88 -9.78
CA PHE A 57 -7.95 4.43 -10.16
C PHE A 57 -8.74 4.97 -8.97
N GLN A 58 -8.38 4.59 -7.75
CA GLN A 58 -9.07 5.08 -6.56
C GLN A 58 -8.59 6.46 -6.13
N ILE A 59 -7.48 6.89 -6.64
CA ILE A 59 -6.98 8.23 -6.36
C ILE A 59 -7.19 9.13 -7.57
#